data_a22470c04e46cd5bf8ff18f3599a8b40
#
_entry.id   a22470c04e46cd5bf8ff18f3599a8b40
#
_cell.length_a   1.000
_cell.length_b   1.000
_cell.length_c   1.000
_cell.angle_alpha   90.00
_cell.angle_beta   90.00
_cell.angle_gamma   90.00
#
_symmetry.space_group_name_H-M   'P 1'
#
loop_
_entity.id
_entity.type
_entity.pdbx_description
1 polymer ?
#
loop_
_entity_poly.entity_id
_entity_poly.type
_entity_poly.pdbx_seq_one_letter_code
_entity_poly.pdbx_strand_id
1 'polypeptide(L)'
;VERYDRVCSFDPPSGDYLGAGKFKMCIPAFIGFCPSEYIIERMLKKHLLLPIDTNFAYSPNYMNNVSPFIREQINKLSQPGEEASHYAVCYMWGTAGILYNRAYVSDSVASSWECLWNKKHAGKILMKDSYRDAYGTAIIHAHAKELEQGTVTVEELMNDYSPQAMELAEKYLKALKPNIAGWEADFGKEMMTKNKAWLNMTWSGDAIWAIEEANAVGVDLDYEVPDEGSNIWYDGWVIPKYAKNPQAASYFINFMCRPDIALRNMDFCGYVSSIATPEIPLMPQHH
;
A
#
# COMPACT_ATOMS: atom_id res chain seq x y z
N VAL A 1 -9.25 -8.66 12.62
CA VAL A 1 -8.55 -9.96 12.58
C VAL A 1 -9.48 -11.01 11.97
N GLU A 2 -10.73 -11.18 12.46
CA GLU A 2 -11.67 -12.18 11.92
C GLU A 2 -12.10 -11.97 10.45
N ARG A 3 -12.10 -10.74 9.94
CA ARG A 3 -12.49 -10.44 8.54
C ARG A 3 -11.45 -10.90 7.52
N TYR A 4 -10.17 -10.86 7.87
CA TYR A 4 -9.08 -11.24 6.98
C TYR A 4 -8.75 -12.73 7.08
N ASP A 5 -8.98 -13.36 8.22
CA ASP A 5 -8.82 -14.81 8.34
C ASP A 5 -9.82 -15.58 7.48
N ARG A 6 -11.01 -15.01 7.20
CA ARG A 6 -11.99 -15.61 6.28
C ARG A 6 -11.59 -15.53 4.82
N VAL A 7 -10.79 -14.55 4.41
CA VAL A 7 -10.25 -14.47 3.04
C VAL A 7 -9.14 -15.49 2.84
N CYS A 8 -8.42 -15.84 3.90
CA CYS A 8 -7.32 -16.80 3.88
C CYS A 8 -7.71 -18.23 4.28
N SER A 9 -8.90 -18.46 4.90
CA SER A 9 -9.46 -19.78 5.13
C SER A 9 -10.27 -20.20 3.90
N PHE A 10 -9.56 -20.54 2.83
CA PHE A 10 -10.17 -21.17 1.68
C PHE A 10 -10.45 -22.63 2.04
N ASP A 11 -11.64 -22.91 2.55
CA ASP A 11 -12.20 -24.24 2.42
C ASP A 11 -12.66 -24.44 0.97
N PRO A 12 -12.37 -25.61 0.37
CA PRO A 12 -12.78 -25.88 -1.01
C PRO A 12 -14.31 -25.87 -1.11
N PRO A 13 -14.87 -25.59 -2.26
CA PRO A 13 -16.16 -24.99 -2.45
C PRO A 13 -17.33 -25.91 -2.06
N SER A 14 -17.97 -25.62 -0.97
CA SER A 14 -19.43 -25.67 -0.90
C SER A 14 -19.89 -24.24 -1.25
N GLY A 15 -20.14 -24.00 -2.48
CA GLY A 15 -20.92 -22.97 -3.17
C GLY A 15 -21.15 -21.56 -2.62
N ASP A 16 -20.87 -21.22 -1.40
CA ASP A 16 -21.35 -20.02 -0.74
C ASP A 16 -20.30 -19.37 0.14
N TYR A 17 -19.33 -18.64 -0.39
CA TYR A 17 -18.58 -17.72 0.48
C TYR A 17 -17.91 -16.58 -0.27
N LEU A 18 -18.61 -15.46 -0.30
CA LEU A 18 -18.08 -14.12 -0.07
C LEU A 18 -19.22 -13.26 0.47
N GLY A 19 -19.54 -13.48 1.74
CA GLY A 19 -20.44 -12.65 2.50
C GLY A 19 -19.71 -11.44 3.01
N ALA A 20 -19.97 -10.34 2.45
CA ALA A 20 -20.16 -8.99 2.94
C ALA A 20 -19.80 -8.00 1.85
N GLY A 21 -20.83 -7.48 1.20
CA GLY A 21 -20.73 -6.26 0.41
C GLY A 21 -19.99 -6.39 -0.91
N LYS A 22 -20.74 -6.73 -1.95
CA LYS A 22 -20.50 -6.37 -3.36
C LYS A 22 -19.36 -6.99 -4.17
N PHE A 23 -18.61 -7.95 -3.69
CA PHE A 23 -17.76 -8.78 -4.55
C PHE A 23 -18.30 -10.20 -4.66
N LYS A 24 -19.40 -10.37 -5.40
CA LYS A 24 -19.75 -11.66 -5.97
C LYS A 24 -18.80 -11.90 -7.14
N MET A 25 -17.54 -12.23 -6.85
CA MET A 25 -16.67 -12.78 -7.88
C MET A 25 -17.04 -14.23 -8.07
N CYS A 26 -17.51 -14.56 -9.28
CA CYS A 26 -17.73 -15.94 -9.68
C CYS A 26 -16.37 -16.68 -9.66
N ILE A 27 -16.05 -17.33 -8.56
CA ILE A 27 -14.85 -18.16 -8.36
C ILE A 27 -14.57 -19.12 -9.52
N PRO A 28 -15.56 -19.64 -10.27
CA PRO A 28 -15.29 -20.51 -11.43
C PRO A 28 -14.50 -19.89 -12.58
N ALA A 29 -14.46 -18.57 -12.69
CA ALA A 29 -13.74 -17.87 -13.76
C ALA A 29 -12.53 -17.08 -13.26
N PHE A 30 -12.18 -17.21 -11.97
CA PHE A 30 -11.12 -16.40 -11.37
C PHE A 30 -9.76 -16.85 -11.88
N ILE A 31 -9.08 -15.95 -12.57
CA ILE A 31 -7.78 -16.17 -13.20
C ILE A 31 -6.65 -15.79 -12.24
N GLY A 32 -6.80 -14.68 -11.50
CA GLY A 32 -5.82 -14.17 -10.55
C GLY A 32 -6.42 -13.02 -9.72
N PHE A 33 -5.71 -12.53 -8.72
CA PHE A 33 -6.06 -11.33 -7.96
C PHE A 33 -4.81 -10.58 -7.52
N CYS A 34 -4.97 -9.35 -7.04
CA CYS A 34 -3.89 -8.43 -6.73
C CYS A 34 -3.98 -7.98 -5.26
N PRO A 35 -3.52 -8.80 -4.30
CA PRO A 35 -3.51 -8.45 -2.90
C PRO A 35 -2.25 -7.68 -2.51
N SER A 36 -2.30 -7.05 -1.34
CA SER A 36 -1.14 -6.41 -0.73
C SER A 36 -0.11 -7.44 -0.23
N GLU A 37 1.13 -7.00 -0.06
CA GLU A 37 2.31 -7.80 0.28
C GLU A 37 2.10 -8.75 1.45
N TYR A 38 1.46 -8.28 2.53
CA TYR A 38 1.25 -9.10 3.74
C TYR A 38 0.27 -10.27 3.50
N ILE A 39 -0.66 -10.14 2.54
CA ILE A 39 -1.53 -11.23 2.11
C ILE A 39 -0.74 -12.21 1.24
N ILE A 40 0.10 -11.70 0.33
CA ILE A 40 0.99 -12.52 -0.50
C ILE A 40 1.88 -13.38 0.38
N GLU A 41 2.52 -12.79 1.40
CA GLU A 41 3.35 -13.52 2.36
C GLU A 41 2.58 -14.65 3.07
N ARG A 42 1.38 -14.34 3.57
CA ARG A 42 0.51 -15.35 4.23
C ARG A 42 0.12 -16.47 3.28
N MET A 43 -0.14 -16.16 2.01
CA MET A 43 -0.49 -17.16 1.00
C MET A 43 0.70 -18.05 0.64
N LEU A 44 1.91 -17.48 0.52
CA LEU A 44 3.14 -18.24 0.34
C LEU A 44 3.38 -19.20 1.52
N LYS A 45 3.34 -18.69 2.76
CA LYS A 45 3.47 -19.51 3.99
C LYS A 45 2.49 -20.69 4.06
N LYS A 46 1.32 -20.55 3.44
CA LYS A 46 0.28 -21.58 3.41
C LYS A 46 0.24 -22.39 2.11
N HIS A 47 1.20 -22.20 1.19
CA HIS A 47 1.26 -22.86 -0.13
C HIS A 47 -0.06 -22.73 -0.92
N LEU A 48 -0.64 -21.53 -0.94
CA LEU A 48 -1.92 -21.21 -1.58
C LEU A 48 -1.76 -20.57 -2.96
N LEU A 49 -0.54 -20.43 -3.47
CA LEU A 49 -0.25 -19.85 -4.77
C LEU A 49 0.28 -20.90 -5.74
N LEU A 50 0.06 -20.65 -7.03
CA LEU A 50 0.71 -21.34 -8.14
C LEU A 50 1.83 -20.45 -8.70
N PRO A 51 2.93 -21.04 -9.16
CA PRO A 51 3.97 -20.29 -9.86
C PRO A 51 3.41 -19.70 -11.15
N ILE A 52 3.87 -18.49 -11.48
CA ILE A 52 3.51 -17.79 -12.71
C ILE A 52 4.34 -18.37 -13.85
N ASP A 53 3.67 -18.82 -14.90
CA ASP A 53 4.34 -19.27 -16.11
C ASP A 53 4.95 -18.06 -16.85
N THR A 54 6.23 -18.15 -17.17
CA THR A 54 6.98 -17.12 -17.88
C THR A 54 7.27 -17.45 -19.34
N ASN A 55 6.79 -18.61 -19.80
CA ASN A 55 6.99 -19.08 -21.17
C ASN A 55 5.80 -18.70 -22.05
N PHE A 56 5.95 -17.62 -22.82
CA PHE A 56 4.91 -17.08 -23.67
C PHE A 56 5.22 -17.36 -25.15
N ALA A 57 4.42 -18.22 -25.77
CA ALA A 57 4.65 -18.65 -27.17
C ALA A 57 4.56 -17.50 -28.21
N TYR A 58 3.77 -16.45 -27.90
CA TYR A 58 3.42 -15.39 -28.86
C TYR A 58 3.63 -13.97 -28.31
N SER A 59 4.35 -13.82 -27.21
CA SER A 59 4.57 -12.53 -26.56
C SER A 59 5.92 -12.51 -25.85
N PRO A 60 6.63 -11.37 -25.80
CA PRO A 60 7.75 -11.22 -24.89
C PRO A 60 7.30 -11.41 -23.44
N ASN A 61 8.23 -11.78 -22.59
CA ASN A 61 8.00 -11.80 -21.16
C ASN A 61 8.17 -10.36 -20.60
N TYR A 62 7.08 -9.60 -20.56
CA TYR A 62 7.07 -8.23 -20.03
C TYR A 62 7.26 -8.14 -18.52
N MET A 63 7.13 -9.25 -17.77
CA MET A 63 7.43 -9.28 -16.33
C MET A 63 8.92 -9.01 -16.06
N ASN A 64 9.80 -9.16 -17.07
CA ASN A 64 11.19 -8.74 -16.98
C ASN A 64 11.36 -7.22 -16.82
N ASN A 65 10.32 -6.42 -17.15
CA ASN A 65 10.31 -4.97 -16.99
C ASN A 65 10.09 -4.53 -15.54
N VAL A 66 9.73 -5.44 -14.64
CA VAL A 66 9.58 -5.11 -13.21
C VAL A 66 10.93 -4.63 -12.66
N SER A 67 10.90 -3.47 -12.00
CA SER A 67 12.07 -2.85 -11.38
C SER A 67 12.85 -3.86 -10.51
N PRO A 68 14.19 -3.90 -10.62
CA PRO A 68 15.02 -4.73 -9.75
C PRO A 68 14.78 -4.45 -8.26
N PHE A 69 14.61 -3.17 -7.89
CA PHE A 69 14.28 -2.76 -6.53
C PHE A 69 12.98 -3.41 -6.03
N ILE A 70 11.90 -3.31 -6.81
CA ILE A 70 10.61 -3.91 -6.43
C ILE A 70 10.68 -5.44 -6.39
N ARG A 71 11.42 -6.06 -7.31
CA ARG A 71 11.64 -7.51 -7.30
C ARG A 71 12.35 -7.96 -6.03
N GLU A 72 13.34 -7.19 -5.58
CA GLU A 72 14.02 -7.45 -4.32
C GLU A 72 13.06 -7.34 -3.12
N GLN A 73 12.20 -6.30 -3.09
CA GLN A 73 11.21 -6.17 -2.01
C GLN A 73 10.25 -7.39 -1.98
N ILE A 74 9.75 -7.82 -3.14
CA ILE A 74 8.91 -9.03 -3.21
C ILE A 74 9.68 -10.27 -2.70
N ASN A 75 10.94 -10.40 -3.04
CA ASN A 75 11.74 -11.56 -2.62
C ASN A 75 12.02 -11.59 -1.11
N LYS A 76 11.85 -10.49 -0.39
CA LYS A 76 11.82 -10.52 1.10
C LYS A 76 10.68 -11.37 1.67
N LEU A 77 9.62 -11.61 0.89
CA LEU A 77 8.49 -12.48 1.29
C LEU A 77 8.73 -13.96 1.04
N SER A 78 9.88 -14.34 0.46
CA SER A 78 10.21 -15.71 0.08
C SER A 78 10.17 -16.67 1.27
N GLN A 79 9.76 -17.90 0.99
CA GLN A 79 9.75 -18.98 1.96
C GLN A 79 10.85 -20.01 1.60
N PRO A 80 11.28 -20.86 2.52
CA PRO A 80 12.28 -21.89 2.20
C PRO A 80 11.89 -22.72 0.97
N GLY A 81 12.70 -22.61 -0.08
CA GLY A 81 12.48 -23.31 -1.36
C GLY A 81 11.46 -22.64 -2.31
N GLU A 82 10.85 -21.51 -1.94
CA GLU A 82 9.88 -20.78 -2.75
C GLU A 82 10.29 -19.30 -2.84
N GLU A 83 10.87 -18.90 -3.97
CA GLU A 83 11.20 -17.51 -4.24
C GLU A 83 9.92 -16.75 -4.62
N ALA A 84 9.59 -15.70 -3.87
CA ALA A 84 8.31 -14.99 -3.97
C ALA A 84 8.07 -14.38 -5.35
N SER A 85 9.11 -13.93 -6.05
CA SER A 85 9.00 -13.39 -7.41
C SER A 85 8.56 -14.42 -8.47
N HIS A 86 8.60 -15.73 -8.15
CA HIS A 86 8.01 -16.75 -9.01
C HIS A 86 6.49 -16.87 -8.87
N TYR A 87 5.92 -16.34 -7.79
CA TYR A 87 4.50 -16.48 -7.44
C TYR A 87 3.74 -15.15 -7.45
N ALA A 88 4.45 -14.03 -7.41
CA ALA A 88 3.87 -12.70 -7.36
C ALA A 88 4.61 -11.72 -8.27
N VAL A 89 3.84 -10.90 -8.98
CA VAL A 89 4.36 -9.80 -9.79
C VAL A 89 3.72 -8.50 -9.30
N CYS A 90 4.53 -7.57 -8.81
CA CYS A 90 4.01 -6.29 -8.33
C CYS A 90 3.30 -5.53 -9.45
N TYR A 91 2.17 -4.97 -9.09
CA TYR A 91 1.35 -4.13 -9.96
C TYR A 91 1.62 -2.65 -9.70
N MET A 92 1.26 -2.20 -8.52
CA MET A 92 1.45 -0.83 -8.04
C MET A 92 2.11 -0.84 -6.67
N TRP A 93 2.79 0.24 -6.35
CA TRP A 93 3.42 0.43 -5.05
C TRP A 93 3.36 1.90 -4.63
N GLY A 94 3.65 2.16 -3.38
CA GLY A 94 3.69 3.50 -2.85
C GLY A 94 4.14 3.54 -1.39
N THR A 95 4.03 4.72 -0.83
CA THR A 95 4.35 5.01 0.57
C THR A 95 3.10 5.47 1.31
N ALA A 96 3.08 5.34 2.62
CA ALA A 96 2.23 6.16 3.46
C ALA A 96 2.95 7.47 3.79
N GLY A 97 2.21 8.55 3.94
CA GLY A 97 2.77 9.86 4.26
C GLY A 97 1.69 10.84 4.67
N ILE A 98 2.03 12.10 4.64
CA ILE A 98 1.17 13.20 5.07
C ILE A 98 0.81 14.05 3.86
N LEU A 99 -0.46 14.01 3.46
CA LEU A 99 -1.05 15.01 2.57
C LEU A 99 -1.43 16.22 3.43
N TYR A 100 -0.95 17.40 3.09
CA TYR A 100 -1.17 18.60 3.88
C TYR A 100 -1.53 19.82 3.04
N ASN A 101 -2.24 20.76 3.66
CA ASN A 101 -2.63 22.01 3.05
C ASN A 101 -1.63 23.11 3.42
N ARG A 102 -0.88 23.60 2.44
CA ARG A 102 0.18 24.60 2.61
C ARG A 102 -0.30 25.93 3.15
N ALA A 103 -1.59 26.25 3.03
CA ALA A 103 -2.16 27.43 3.64
C ALA A 103 -2.20 27.37 5.19
N TYR A 104 -2.13 26.19 5.79
CA TYR A 104 -2.26 25.98 7.24
C TYR A 104 -1.09 25.25 7.88
N VAL A 105 -0.36 24.46 7.09
CA VAL A 105 0.74 23.62 7.55
C VAL A 105 1.94 23.88 6.66
N SER A 106 3.09 24.21 7.23
CA SER A 106 4.33 24.39 6.48
C SER A 106 5.01 23.03 6.19
N ASP A 107 5.84 23.01 5.14
CA ASP A 107 6.62 21.84 4.74
C ASP A 107 7.45 21.29 5.93
N SER A 108 8.11 22.17 6.69
CA SER A 108 8.88 21.80 7.89
C SER A 108 8.06 21.21 9.03
N VAL A 109 6.74 21.43 9.06
CA VAL A 109 5.83 20.78 10.03
C VAL A 109 5.38 19.43 9.50
N ALA A 110 5.13 19.33 8.20
CA ALA A 110 4.70 18.09 7.56
C ALA A 110 5.83 17.06 7.43
N SER A 111 7.12 17.49 7.53
CA SER A 111 8.27 16.58 7.46
C SER A 111 8.45 15.69 8.70
N SER A 112 7.55 15.74 9.68
CA SER A 112 7.57 14.87 10.85
C SER A 112 6.18 14.36 11.22
N TRP A 113 6.09 13.10 11.60
CA TRP A 113 4.86 12.49 12.13
C TRP A 113 4.31 13.22 13.37
N GLU A 114 5.15 13.95 14.12
CA GLU A 114 4.75 14.78 15.27
C GLU A 114 3.60 15.73 14.94
N CYS A 115 3.49 16.21 13.68
CA CYS A 115 2.44 17.13 13.27
C CYS A 115 1.02 16.59 13.53
N LEU A 116 0.84 15.26 13.53
CA LEU A 116 -0.45 14.62 13.80
C LEU A 116 -0.82 14.71 15.30
N TRP A 117 0.18 14.68 16.20
CA TRP A 117 -0.04 14.82 17.64
C TRP A 117 -0.14 16.26 18.11
N ASN A 118 0.14 17.22 17.24
CA ASN A 118 0.08 18.64 17.59
C ASN A 118 -1.38 19.11 17.73
N LYS A 119 -1.74 19.50 18.93
CA LYS A 119 -3.10 19.98 19.28
C LYS A 119 -3.57 21.20 18.47
N LYS A 120 -2.65 21.95 17.84
CA LYS A 120 -3.01 23.06 16.94
C LYS A 120 -3.83 22.60 15.73
N HIS A 121 -3.68 21.35 15.35
CA HIS A 121 -4.38 20.75 14.21
C HIS A 121 -5.60 19.90 14.64
N ALA A 122 -5.97 19.93 15.93
CA ALA A 122 -7.08 19.13 16.45
C ALA A 122 -8.39 19.40 15.68
N GLY A 123 -9.07 18.31 15.29
CA GLY A 123 -10.29 18.39 14.48
C GLY A 123 -10.06 18.72 13.00
N LYS A 124 -8.78 18.74 12.55
CA LYS A 124 -8.38 18.98 11.15
C LYS A 124 -7.48 17.90 10.59
N ILE A 125 -7.35 16.78 11.29
CA ILE A 125 -6.53 15.64 10.92
C ILE A 125 -7.43 14.49 10.48
N LEU A 126 -7.08 13.87 9.37
CA LEU A 126 -7.64 12.62 8.90
C LEU A 126 -6.59 11.52 9.00
N MET A 127 -7.03 10.30 9.23
CA MET A 127 -6.19 9.10 9.26
C MET A 127 -6.82 8.01 8.41
N LYS A 128 -6.01 7.24 7.71
CA LYS A 128 -6.50 6.02 7.03
C LYS A 128 -7.14 5.06 8.03
N ASP A 129 -8.31 4.52 7.67
CA ASP A 129 -8.98 3.43 8.41
C ASP A 129 -8.28 2.09 8.09
N SER A 130 -7.02 2.04 8.42
CA SER A 130 -6.14 0.89 8.27
C SER A 130 -5.35 0.68 9.56
N TYR A 131 -5.60 -0.45 10.23
CA TYR A 131 -4.90 -0.74 11.49
C TYR A 131 -3.39 -0.88 11.32
N ARG A 132 -2.91 -1.36 10.17
CA ARG A 132 -1.47 -1.50 9.89
C ARG A 132 -0.80 -0.15 9.73
N ASP A 133 -1.40 0.75 8.97
CA ASP A 133 -0.87 2.09 8.75
C ASP A 133 -0.94 2.93 10.03
N ALA A 134 -2.06 2.84 10.77
CA ALA A 134 -2.20 3.51 12.07
C ALA A 134 -1.17 3.01 13.09
N TYR A 135 -0.95 1.67 13.16
CA TYR A 135 0.09 1.07 13.99
C TYR A 135 1.46 1.59 13.58
N GLY A 136 1.80 1.51 12.27
CA GLY A 136 3.09 1.93 11.74
C GLY A 136 3.40 3.40 12.06
N THR A 137 2.44 4.29 11.79
CA THR A 137 2.57 5.72 12.11
C THR A 137 2.83 5.94 13.61
N ALA A 138 2.10 5.24 14.48
CA ALA A 138 2.24 5.40 15.92
C ALA A 138 3.57 4.87 16.46
N ILE A 139 4.02 3.72 15.98
CA ILE A 139 5.26 3.11 16.47
C ILE A 139 6.51 3.84 15.95
N ILE A 140 6.49 4.32 14.71
CA ILE A 140 7.55 5.15 14.15
C ILE A 140 7.65 6.46 14.94
N HIS A 141 6.54 7.16 15.14
CA HIS A 141 6.52 8.38 15.94
C HIS A 141 6.99 8.14 17.39
N ALA A 142 6.59 7.03 18.01
CA ALA A 142 7.02 6.70 19.38
C ALA A 142 8.53 6.50 19.50
N HIS A 143 9.20 6.08 18.42
CA HIS A 143 10.63 5.79 18.34
C HIS A 143 11.41 6.80 17.48
N ALA A 144 10.87 8.01 17.27
CA ALA A 144 11.49 9.03 16.41
C ALA A 144 12.95 9.32 16.81
N LYS A 145 13.26 9.35 18.12
CA LYS A 145 14.61 9.60 18.61
C LYS A 145 15.57 8.43 18.36
N GLU A 146 15.11 7.21 18.53
CA GLU A 146 15.89 6.00 18.27
C GLU A 146 16.16 5.84 16.77
N LEU A 147 15.20 6.22 15.91
CA LEU A 147 15.38 6.27 14.46
C LEU A 147 16.42 7.32 14.07
N GLU A 148 16.33 8.55 14.62
CA GLU A 148 17.32 9.61 14.38
C GLU A 148 18.74 9.19 14.80
N GLN A 149 18.85 8.43 15.91
CA GLN A 149 20.13 7.90 16.41
C GLN A 149 20.61 6.67 15.64
N GLY A 150 19.79 6.09 14.75
CA GLY A 150 20.11 4.87 14.02
C GLY A 150 20.21 3.62 14.90
N THR A 151 19.60 3.62 16.09
CA THR A 151 19.59 2.47 17.02
C THR A 151 18.52 1.45 16.73
N VAL A 152 17.50 1.83 15.95
CA VAL A 152 16.45 0.99 15.40
C VAL A 152 16.17 1.38 13.95
N THR A 153 15.55 0.49 13.20
CA THR A 153 15.12 0.74 11.81
C THR A 153 13.61 0.73 11.68
N VAL A 154 13.08 1.42 10.67
CA VAL A 154 11.64 1.40 10.35
C VAL A 154 11.17 -0.04 10.08
N GLU A 155 11.98 -0.86 9.41
CA GLU A 155 11.66 -2.25 9.09
C GLU A 155 11.49 -3.09 10.37
N GLU A 156 12.36 -2.92 11.37
CA GLU A 156 12.25 -3.59 12.66
C GLU A 156 10.97 -3.17 13.39
N LEU A 157 10.70 -1.86 13.46
CA LEU A 157 9.52 -1.33 14.16
C LEU A 157 8.21 -1.78 13.52
N MET A 158 8.13 -1.72 12.20
CA MET A 158 6.92 -2.09 11.43
C MET A 158 6.60 -3.58 11.52
N ASN A 159 7.59 -4.42 11.84
CA ASN A 159 7.45 -5.87 11.96
C ASN A 159 7.48 -6.37 13.41
N ASP A 160 7.59 -5.47 14.40
CA ASP A 160 7.48 -5.83 15.82
C ASP A 160 6.01 -5.91 16.25
N TYR A 161 5.52 -7.12 16.47
CA TYR A 161 4.17 -7.38 16.97
C TYR A 161 4.19 -7.90 18.41
N SER A 162 5.25 -7.59 19.17
CA SER A 162 5.33 -7.92 20.57
C SER A 162 4.22 -7.23 21.38
N PRO A 163 3.78 -7.80 22.51
CA PRO A 163 2.82 -7.15 23.39
C PRO A 163 3.24 -5.74 23.80
N GLN A 164 4.55 -5.52 24.00
CA GLN A 164 5.13 -4.24 24.39
C GLN A 164 4.99 -3.19 23.29
N ALA A 165 5.31 -3.56 22.03
CA ALA A 165 5.15 -2.67 20.88
C ALA A 165 3.67 -2.33 20.64
N MET A 166 2.78 -3.31 20.76
CA MET A 166 1.34 -3.10 20.63
C MET A 166 0.77 -2.17 21.71
N GLU A 167 1.18 -2.32 22.96
CA GLU A 167 0.78 -1.45 24.07
C GLU A 167 1.30 -0.01 23.87
N LEU A 168 2.54 0.13 23.39
CA LEU A 168 3.13 1.43 23.08
C LEU A 168 2.35 2.12 21.95
N ALA A 169 2.09 1.44 20.84
CA ALA A 169 1.31 1.97 19.74
C ALA A 169 -0.11 2.36 20.18
N GLU A 170 -0.77 1.53 20.98
CA GLU A 170 -2.10 1.85 21.55
C GLU A 170 -2.06 3.12 22.37
N LYS A 171 -1.05 3.31 23.22
CA LYS A 171 -0.87 4.53 24.02
C LYS A 171 -0.80 5.78 23.14
N TYR A 172 0.02 5.73 22.08
CA TYR A 172 0.18 6.87 21.17
C TYR A 172 -1.08 7.12 20.34
N LEU A 173 -1.76 6.08 19.86
CA LEU A 173 -3.03 6.22 19.13
C LEU A 173 -4.16 6.78 20.01
N LYS A 174 -4.21 6.38 21.28
CA LYS A 174 -5.15 6.99 22.25
C LYS A 174 -4.87 8.47 22.48
N ALA A 175 -3.61 8.86 22.52
CA ALA A 175 -3.21 10.27 22.62
C ALA A 175 -3.55 11.08 21.35
N LEU A 176 -3.43 10.46 20.17
CA LEU A 176 -3.76 11.06 18.88
C LEU A 176 -5.27 11.21 18.67
N LYS A 177 -6.07 10.27 19.14
CA LYS A 177 -7.52 10.18 18.88
C LYS A 177 -8.28 11.51 19.05
N PRO A 178 -8.04 12.36 20.07
CA PRO A 178 -8.74 13.65 20.20
C PRO A 178 -8.46 14.65 19.08
N ASN A 179 -7.35 14.50 18.35
CA ASN A 179 -6.98 15.38 17.25
C ASN A 179 -7.66 14.99 15.94
N ILE A 180 -8.12 13.73 15.82
CA ILE A 180 -8.62 13.15 14.58
C ILE A 180 -10.06 13.63 14.32
N ALA A 181 -10.30 14.21 13.14
CA ALA A 181 -11.62 14.57 12.63
C ALA A 181 -12.35 13.36 12.03
N GLY A 182 -11.62 12.38 11.48
CA GLY A 182 -12.20 11.18 10.90
C GLY A 182 -11.17 10.12 10.51
N TRP A 183 -11.61 8.86 10.59
CA TRP A 183 -10.93 7.72 10.00
C TRP A 183 -11.52 7.51 8.62
N GLU A 184 -10.68 7.46 7.59
CA GLU A 184 -11.14 7.52 6.21
C GLU A 184 -10.58 6.36 5.37
N ALA A 185 -11.40 5.87 4.44
CA ALA A 185 -10.95 4.94 3.40
C ALA A 185 -10.80 5.65 2.05
N ASP A 186 -11.80 6.47 1.68
CA ASP A 186 -11.86 7.14 0.37
C ASP A 186 -12.24 8.62 0.45
N PHE A 187 -12.96 9.06 1.49
CA PHE A 187 -13.49 10.43 1.57
C PHE A 187 -12.44 11.49 1.93
N GLY A 188 -11.26 11.07 2.37
CA GLY A 188 -10.18 11.97 2.78
C GLY A 188 -9.75 12.91 1.66
N LYS A 189 -9.67 12.40 0.45
CA LYS A 189 -9.35 13.17 -0.77
C LYS A 189 -10.29 14.37 -0.92
N GLU A 190 -11.59 14.12 -0.85
CA GLU A 190 -12.62 15.17 -0.97
C GLU A 190 -12.57 16.17 0.18
N MET A 191 -12.30 15.72 1.39
CA MET A 191 -12.19 16.61 2.56
C MET A 191 -11.01 17.57 2.43
N MET A 192 -9.89 17.10 1.88
CA MET A 192 -8.70 17.93 1.64
C MET A 192 -8.95 18.94 0.52
N THR A 193 -9.48 18.51 -0.63
CA THR A 193 -9.79 19.41 -1.76
C THR A 193 -10.83 20.46 -1.42
N LYS A 194 -11.75 20.17 -0.49
CA LYS A 194 -12.76 21.12 0.02
C LYS A 194 -12.28 21.96 1.21
N ASN A 195 -10.99 21.87 1.55
CA ASN A 195 -10.38 22.64 2.65
C ASN A 195 -11.04 22.41 4.04
N LYS A 196 -11.60 21.20 4.25
CA LYS A 196 -12.26 20.81 5.50
C LYS A 196 -11.29 20.15 6.49
N ALA A 197 -10.23 19.54 5.99
CA ALA A 197 -9.10 19.01 6.76
C ALA A 197 -7.81 19.70 6.31
N TRP A 198 -6.79 19.69 7.16
CA TRP A 198 -5.49 20.30 6.90
C TRP A 198 -4.38 19.29 6.77
N LEU A 199 -4.53 18.13 7.40
CA LEU A 199 -3.61 17.02 7.41
C LEU A 199 -4.38 15.72 7.15
N ASN A 200 -3.82 14.85 6.32
CA ASN A 200 -4.33 13.50 6.13
C ASN A 200 -3.15 12.53 6.04
N MET A 201 -3.06 11.62 7.01
CA MET A 201 -2.19 10.45 6.87
C MET A 201 -2.82 9.54 5.82
N THR A 202 -2.18 9.44 4.66
CA THR A 202 -2.75 8.77 3.49
C THR A 202 -1.69 8.07 2.63
N TRP A 203 -2.13 7.35 1.61
CA TRP A 203 -1.27 6.71 0.64
C TRP A 203 -0.89 7.67 -0.49
N SER A 204 0.31 7.51 -1.03
CA SER A 204 0.89 8.40 -2.04
C SER A 204 0.01 8.59 -3.28
N GLY A 205 -0.64 7.55 -3.80
CA GLY A 205 -1.51 7.69 -4.96
C GLY A 205 -2.79 8.47 -4.68
N ASP A 206 -3.40 8.27 -3.51
CA ASP A 206 -4.55 9.10 -3.06
C ASP A 206 -4.15 10.56 -2.89
N ALA A 207 -2.92 10.80 -2.40
CA ALA A 207 -2.38 12.15 -2.24
C ALA A 207 -2.18 12.83 -3.59
N ILE A 208 -1.57 12.18 -4.57
CA ILE A 208 -1.35 12.72 -5.92
C ILE A 208 -2.67 13.09 -6.57
N TRP A 209 -3.66 12.19 -6.53
CA TRP A 209 -4.99 12.47 -7.04
C TRP A 209 -5.61 13.71 -6.36
N ALA A 210 -5.50 13.79 -5.03
CA ALA A 210 -6.06 14.92 -4.28
C ALA A 210 -5.36 16.25 -4.61
N ILE A 211 -4.04 16.24 -4.85
CA ILE A 211 -3.26 17.41 -5.25
C ILE A 211 -3.72 17.90 -6.63
N GLU A 212 -3.90 17.00 -7.60
CA GLU A 212 -4.37 17.35 -8.94
C GLU A 212 -5.77 17.99 -8.90
N GLU A 213 -6.71 17.38 -8.20
CA GLU A 213 -8.06 17.91 -8.04
C GLU A 213 -8.08 19.24 -7.27
N ALA A 214 -7.23 19.37 -6.23
CA ALA A 214 -7.13 20.59 -5.42
C ALA A 214 -6.59 21.77 -6.24
N ASN A 215 -5.60 21.54 -7.10
CA ASN A 215 -5.05 22.55 -7.99
C ASN A 215 -6.12 23.14 -8.93
N ALA A 216 -7.07 22.33 -9.40
CA ALA A 216 -8.17 22.79 -10.26
C ALA A 216 -9.13 23.75 -9.54
N VAL A 217 -9.18 23.71 -8.21
CA VAL A 217 -10.05 24.57 -7.39
C VAL A 217 -9.29 25.61 -6.55
N GLY A 218 -7.99 25.72 -6.78
CA GLY A 218 -7.13 26.73 -6.12
C GLY A 218 -6.78 26.42 -4.67
N VAL A 219 -6.79 25.14 -4.28
CA VAL A 219 -6.31 24.68 -2.97
C VAL A 219 -4.90 24.13 -3.13
N ASP A 220 -3.96 24.64 -2.36
CA ASP A 220 -2.54 24.27 -2.42
C ASP A 220 -2.27 23.12 -1.44
N LEU A 221 -2.27 21.91 -1.98
CA LEU A 221 -1.92 20.67 -1.25
C LEU A 221 -0.54 20.18 -1.67
N ASP A 222 0.15 19.54 -0.72
CA ASP A 222 1.38 18.81 -1.00
C ASP A 222 1.45 17.53 -0.18
N TYR A 223 2.36 16.63 -0.54
CA TYR A 223 2.55 15.34 0.10
C TYR A 223 3.99 15.16 0.53
N GLU A 224 4.18 14.74 1.77
CA GLU A 224 5.49 14.50 2.36
C GLU A 224 5.56 13.11 2.99
N VAL A 225 6.69 12.43 2.80
CA VAL A 225 7.05 11.25 3.60
C VAL A 225 7.94 11.76 4.73
N PRO A 226 7.50 11.66 6.00
CA PRO A 226 8.25 12.22 7.11
C PRO A 226 9.67 11.68 7.24
N ASP A 227 10.57 12.53 7.76
CA ASP A 227 12.00 12.25 7.91
C ASP A 227 12.29 11.02 8.77
N GLU A 228 11.42 10.70 9.71
CA GLU A 228 11.52 9.48 10.52
C GLU A 228 11.33 8.20 9.69
N GLY A 229 10.88 8.35 8.45
CA GLY A 229 10.57 7.26 7.53
C GLY A 229 9.12 6.78 7.61
N SER A 230 8.78 5.88 6.71
CA SER A 230 7.45 5.32 6.56
C SER A 230 7.48 3.92 6.00
N ASN A 231 6.30 3.29 5.88
CA ASN A 231 6.19 2.01 5.19
C ASN A 231 6.19 2.21 3.66
N ILE A 232 6.75 1.23 2.98
CA ILE A 232 6.53 0.99 1.56
C ILE A 232 5.56 -0.19 1.47
N TRP A 233 4.47 0.01 0.76
CA TRP A 233 3.51 -1.06 0.47
C TRP A 233 3.48 -1.35 -1.03
N TYR A 234 3.10 -2.56 -1.39
CA TYR A 234 2.90 -2.95 -2.78
C TYR A 234 1.79 -4.01 -2.90
N ASP A 235 1.04 -3.88 -3.98
CA ASP A 235 0.06 -4.85 -4.40
C ASP A 235 0.61 -5.68 -5.55
N GLY A 236 0.40 -6.97 -5.51
CA GLY A 236 0.98 -7.87 -6.50
C GLY A 236 -0.02 -8.86 -7.08
N TRP A 237 0.05 -9.06 -8.40
CA TRP A 237 -0.70 -10.10 -9.09
C TRP A 237 -0.21 -11.48 -8.66
N VAL A 238 -1.14 -12.34 -8.27
CA VAL A 238 -0.89 -13.72 -7.86
C VAL A 238 -1.91 -14.67 -8.50
N ILE A 239 -1.54 -15.95 -8.60
CA ILE A 239 -2.42 -17.01 -9.11
C ILE A 239 -2.75 -17.93 -7.95
N PRO A 240 -4.02 -17.98 -7.49
CA PRO A 240 -4.43 -18.87 -6.41
C PRO A 240 -4.26 -20.35 -6.81
N LYS A 241 -3.94 -21.19 -5.84
CA LYS A 241 -3.73 -22.64 -6.00
C LYS A 241 -4.85 -23.36 -6.77
N TYR A 242 -6.08 -22.87 -6.63
CA TYR A 242 -7.26 -23.48 -7.24
C TYR A 242 -7.75 -22.72 -8.49
N ALA A 243 -6.91 -21.86 -9.08
CA ALA A 243 -7.24 -21.17 -10.32
C ALA A 243 -7.51 -22.22 -11.43
N LYS A 244 -8.62 -22.05 -12.13
CA LYS A 244 -9.02 -23.02 -13.19
C LYS A 244 -8.21 -22.87 -14.46
N ASN A 245 -7.65 -21.69 -14.72
CA ASN A 245 -6.83 -21.42 -15.87
C ASN A 245 -5.60 -20.60 -15.52
N PRO A 246 -4.59 -21.22 -14.86
CA PRO A 246 -3.37 -20.51 -14.45
C PRO A 246 -2.55 -19.98 -15.63
N GLN A 247 -2.63 -20.64 -16.79
CA GLN A 247 -1.95 -20.16 -17.99
C GLN A 247 -2.55 -18.84 -18.47
N ALA A 248 -3.90 -18.73 -18.55
CA ALA A 248 -4.53 -17.46 -18.90
C ALA A 248 -4.25 -16.36 -17.87
N ALA A 249 -4.13 -16.71 -16.59
CA ALA A 249 -3.70 -15.79 -15.53
C ALA A 249 -2.28 -15.27 -15.80
N SER A 250 -1.34 -16.14 -16.14
CA SER A 250 0.04 -15.75 -16.47
C SER A 250 0.08 -14.79 -17.68
N TYR A 251 -0.69 -15.07 -18.73
CA TYR A 251 -0.81 -14.16 -19.88
C TYR A 251 -1.40 -12.80 -19.50
N PHE A 252 -2.43 -12.77 -18.64
CA PHE A 252 -3.00 -11.54 -18.13
C PHE A 252 -1.99 -10.73 -17.31
N ILE A 253 -1.26 -11.37 -16.40
CA ILE A 253 -0.21 -10.73 -15.60
C ILE A 253 0.86 -10.16 -16.54
N ASN A 254 1.30 -10.94 -17.52
CA ASN A 254 2.25 -10.48 -18.52
C ASN A 254 1.75 -9.26 -19.31
N PHE A 255 0.48 -9.26 -19.70
CA PHE A 255 -0.16 -8.12 -20.36
C PHE A 255 -0.15 -6.87 -19.48
N MET A 256 -0.44 -7.00 -18.18
CA MET A 256 -0.41 -5.89 -17.22
C MET A 256 0.99 -5.30 -17.03
N CYS A 257 2.05 -6.07 -17.33
CA CYS A 257 3.44 -5.62 -17.28
C CYS A 257 3.93 -4.94 -18.57
N ARG A 258 3.07 -4.77 -19.57
CA ARG A 258 3.41 -3.99 -20.77
C ARG A 258 3.56 -2.52 -20.38
N PRO A 259 4.59 -1.80 -20.89
CA PRO A 259 4.82 -0.39 -20.56
C PRO A 259 3.62 0.51 -20.89
N ASP A 260 3.00 0.33 -22.04
CA ASP A 260 1.83 1.11 -22.48
C ASP A 260 0.58 0.87 -21.59
N ILE A 261 0.43 -0.34 -21.06
CA ILE A 261 -0.66 -0.68 -20.13
C ILE A 261 -0.34 -0.16 -18.73
N ALA A 262 0.89 -0.32 -18.27
CA ALA A 262 1.34 0.21 -16.99
C ALA A 262 1.13 1.73 -16.91
N LEU A 263 1.52 2.46 -17.97
CA LEU A 263 1.34 3.92 -18.04
C LEU A 263 -0.14 4.31 -17.93
N ARG A 264 -1.04 3.66 -18.67
CA ARG A 264 -2.49 3.92 -18.59
C ARG A 264 -3.06 3.65 -17.19
N ASN A 265 -2.55 2.62 -16.51
CA ASN A 265 -2.98 2.32 -15.15
C ASN A 265 -2.47 3.39 -14.17
N MET A 266 -1.23 3.87 -14.32
CA MET A 266 -0.69 4.97 -13.52
C MET A 266 -1.55 6.23 -13.68
N ASP A 267 -1.84 6.62 -14.92
CA ASP A 267 -2.66 7.80 -15.23
C ASP A 267 -4.07 7.70 -14.62
N PHE A 268 -4.61 6.50 -14.54
CA PHE A 268 -5.95 6.28 -13.99
C PHE A 268 -5.98 6.21 -12.47
N CYS A 269 -5.00 5.54 -11.85
CA CYS A 269 -4.99 5.25 -10.41
C CYS A 269 -4.23 6.30 -9.58
N GLY A 270 -3.31 7.06 -10.19
CA GLY A 270 -2.38 7.95 -9.49
C GLY A 270 -1.23 7.23 -8.75
N TYR A 271 -1.16 5.89 -8.82
CA TYR A 271 -0.12 5.11 -8.16
C TYR A 271 1.05 4.79 -9.07
N VAL A 272 2.22 4.55 -8.48
CA VAL A 272 3.44 4.22 -9.21
C VAL A 272 3.42 2.75 -9.64
N SER A 273 3.68 2.50 -10.93
CA SER A 273 3.85 1.14 -11.44
C SER A 273 5.17 0.52 -10.97
N SER A 274 5.19 -0.80 -10.86
CA SER A 274 6.41 -1.56 -10.67
C SER A 274 7.29 -1.66 -11.93
N ILE A 275 6.77 -1.25 -13.08
CA ILE A 275 7.45 -1.37 -14.37
C ILE A 275 8.47 -0.25 -14.54
N ALA A 276 9.74 -0.61 -14.77
CA ALA A 276 10.84 0.32 -14.98
C ALA A 276 11.36 0.18 -16.41
N THR A 277 10.83 0.97 -17.31
CA THR A 277 11.29 1.08 -18.70
C THR A 277 11.48 2.55 -19.07
N PRO A 278 12.26 2.87 -20.12
CA PRO A 278 12.49 4.26 -20.53
C PRO A 278 11.20 5.05 -20.83
N GLU A 279 10.13 4.37 -21.19
CA GLU A 279 8.81 4.97 -21.48
C GLU A 279 8.06 5.39 -20.21
N ILE A 280 8.40 4.80 -19.06
CA ILE A 280 7.80 5.13 -17.77
C ILE A 280 8.80 5.99 -17.01
N PRO A 281 8.58 7.31 -16.92
CA PRO A 281 9.46 8.16 -16.14
C PRO A 281 9.49 7.67 -14.70
N LEU A 282 10.69 7.43 -14.18
CA LEU A 282 10.87 7.25 -12.74
C LEU A 282 10.34 8.53 -12.11
N MET A 283 9.33 8.42 -11.25
CA MET A 283 8.91 9.55 -10.43
C MET A 283 10.15 10.13 -9.76
N PRO A 284 10.30 11.47 -9.68
CA PRO A 284 11.39 12.05 -8.93
C PRO A 284 11.38 11.42 -7.53
N GLN A 285 12.46 10.74 -7.18
CA GLN A 285 12.69 10.34 -5.80
C GLN A 285 12.89 11.67 -5.06
N HIS A 286 11.88 12.11 -4.35
CA HIS A 286 12.07 13.16 -3.36
C HIS A 286 12.99 12.56 -2.30
N HIS A 287 14.24 13.05 -2.32
CA HIS A 287 15.27 12.74 -1.33
C HIS A 287 14.93 13.36 -0.01
#